data_42401cb4b8ff2a58098d85d27734d972
#
_entry.id   42401cb4b8ff2a58098d85d27734d972
#
_cell.length_a   1.000
_cell.length_b   1.000
_cell.length_c   1.000
_cell.angle_alpha   90.00
_cell.angle_beta   90.00
_cell.angle_gamma   90.00
#
_symmetry.space_group_name_H-M   'P 1'
#
loop_
_entity.id
_entity.type
_entity.pdbx_description
1 polymer ?
#
loop_
_entity_poly.entity_id
_entity_poly.type
_entity_poly.pdbx_seq_one_letter_code
_entity_poly.pdbx_strand_id
1 'polypeptide(L)'
;MDLDDRCAQITCWLPGEQKPETLPAETEGEEYMIPAVLCRRTDRDVWTYGREALQTAGKGEGVLVDHLLSRALQEEKVEAGGEIFEATALLALFIKRSLSLLGGTARGPLRGYRGLDRVDFFMFTFERVDSQALRMVERIALLLSLPPERVSCQSRAESFFYYNINQPEELWRHPCMICDFGGRTLKTMLFEANRHTRPVTVTVSEEEHASLTRNILEEREYDPQEPSGERAEEMDEAFLSLFQKLSAGKIIDTIYLIGDGFEGNWYQKTLSALCMNRRVFRGNNLYSKGACYGGRYKTAQKSRQKTGQEYIYLGADMLKVNLCLDAVKRGEDIYFSLLDAGMNWFDARGECDFLLDQDHAFSLHLSPVSGRKARQIVVTLSGVPERPPGTTRIHLTVSCPDEETVKLRMEDKGFGDFYPSSGLVWEETFSLTDALKD
;
A
#
# COMPACT_ATOMS: atom_id res chain seq x y z
N MET A 1 5.24 8.80 -2.29
CA MET A 1 4.53 9.81 -1.51
C MET A 1 3.67 9.11 -0.48
N ASP A 2 3.93 9.28 0.79
CA ASP A 2 3.00 8.92 1.87
C ASP A 2 2.01 10.05 2.04
N LEU A 3 0.71 9.74 2.13
CA LEU A 3 -0.37 10.71 2.12
C LEU A 3 -1.51 10.26 3.03
N ASP A 4 -1.95 11.16 3.90
CA ASP A 4 -3.21 11.08 4.65
C ASP A 4 -3.95 12.44 4.62
N ASP A 5 -5.05 12.55 5.36
CA ASP A 5 -5.84 13.81 5.40
C ASP A 5 -5.13 14.97 6.09
N ARG A 6 -4.10 14.71 6.88
CA ARG A 6 -3.37 15.74 7.63
C ARG A 6 -2.17 16.24 6.88
N CYS A 7 -1.40 15.31 6.29
CA CYS A 7 -0.14 15.65 5.67
C CYS A 7 0.27 14.68 4.54
N ALA A 8 1.20 15.15 3.75
CA ALA A 8 1.93 14.35 2.77
C ALA A 8 3.42 14.43 3.02
N GLN A 9 4.13 13.37 2.65
CA GLN A 9 5.58 13.31 2.68
C GLN A 9 6.13 12.73 1.38
N ILE A 10 7.13 13.38 0.82
CA ILE A 10 7.73 12.98 -0.45
C ILE A 10 9.13 12.45 -0.20
N THR A 11 9.38 11.25 -0.67
CA THR A 11 10.72 10.65 -0.72
C THR A 11 11.03 10.27 -2.15
N CYS A 12 12.23 10.51 -2.61
CA CYS A 12 12.67 10.17 -3.96
C CYS A 12 13.92 9.29 -3.94
N TRP A 13 14.06 8.48 -4.98
CA TRP A 13 15.28 7.73 -5.26
C TRP A 13 15.95 8.29 -6.50
N LEU A 14 17.14 8.81 -6.33
CA LEU A 14 17.87 9.43 -7.42
C LEU A 14 18.78 8.41 -8.11
N PRO A 15 19.00 8.53 -9.43
CA PRO A 15 19.94 7.71 -10.15
C PRO A 15 21.34 7.82 -9.54
N GLY A 16 21.97 6.67 -9.24
CA GLY A 16 23.30 6.62 -8.65
C GLY A 16 23.34 6.64 -7.11
N GLU A 17 22.23 7.00 -6.47
CA GLU A 17 22.15 6.97 -5.01
C GLU A 17 21.87 5.55 -4.49
N GLN A 18 22.38 5.26 -3.30
CA GLN A 18 22.19 3.95 -2.65
C GLN A 18 20.96 3.90 -1.75
N LYS A 19 20.43 5.06 -1.34
CA LYS A 19 19.32 5.19 -0.40
C LYS A 19 18.34 6.26 -0.87
N PRO A 20 17.05 6.08 -0.56
CA PRO A 20 16.06 7.10 -0.84
C PRO A 20 16.23 8.31 0.10
N GLU A 21 15.98 9.50 -0.42
CA GLU A 21 16.06 10.78 0.28
C GLU A 21 14.68 11.40 0.42
N THR A 22 14.34 11.84 1.64
CA THR A 22 13.08 12.53 1.92
C THR A 22 13.27 14.03 1.67
N LEU A 23 12.35 14.62 0.92
CA LEU A 23 12.41 16.03 0.56
C LEU A 23 11.87 16.90 1.70
N PRO A 24 12.54 18.02 2.03
CA PRO A 24 11.99 18.99 2.97
C PRO A 24 10.73 19.63 2.39
N ALA A 25 9.76 19.91 3.25
CA ALA A 25 8.50 20.55 2.87
C ALA A 25 8.67 22.01 2.41
N GLU A 26 9.75 22.66 2.86
CA GLU A 26 10.15 24.03 2.49
C GLU A 26 11.62 24.06 2.07
N THR A 27 11.96 25.06 1.27
CA THR A 27 13.31 25.18 0.68
C THR A 27 14.43 25.41 1.72
N GLU A 28 14.11 25.90 2.92
CA GLU A 28 15.04 26.26 4.00
C GLU A 28 14.63 25.70 5.37
N GLY A 29 13.94 24.54 5.42
CA GLY A 29 13.44 23.94 6.67
C GLY A 29 13.94 22.52 6.91
N GLU A 30 13.92 22.10 8.17
CA GLU A 30 14.10 20.70 8.61
C GLU A 30 12.77 19.95 8.70
N GLU A 31 11.69 20.57 8.24
CA GLU A 31 10.37 19.97 8.27
C GLU A 31 10.06 19.26 6.97
N TYR A 32 9.59 18.03 7.08
CA TYR A 32 9.39 17.10 5.96
C TYR A 32 7.92 16.78 5.69
N MET A 33 7.01 17.28 6.55
CA MET A 33 5.57 17.03 6.44
C MET A 33 4.89 18.22 5.79
N ILE A 34 4.20 17.98 4.68
CA ILE A 34 3.46 19.00 3.93
C ILE A 34 2.00 18.91 4.37
N PRO A 35 1.41 19.93 5.02
CA PRO A 35 -0.02 19.90 5.35
C PRO A 35 -0.89 19.62 4.12
N ALA A 36 -1.78 18.63 4.20
CA ALA A 36 -2.59 18.18 3.07
C ALA A 36 -3.83 19.08 2.89
N VAL A 37 -3.58 20.36 2.63
CA VAL A 37 -4.62 21.37 2.48
C VAL A 37 -4.37 22.27 1.27
N LEU A 38 -5.47 22.79 0.72
CA LEU A 38 -5.49 23.83 -0.30
C LEU A 38 -6.24 25.03 0.22
N CYS A 39 -5.90 26.23 -0.26
CA CYS A 39 -6.69 27.44 -0.01
C CYS A 39 -6.89 28.19 -1.31
N ARG A 40 -8.15 28.46 -1.67
CA ARG A 40 -8.50 29.31 -2.80
C ARG A 40 -8.57 30.75 -2.33
N ARG A 41 -7.74 31.60 -2.89
CA ARG A 41 -7.73 33.02 -2.54
C ARG A 41 -9.02 33.71 -3.02
N THR A 42 -9.49 34.68 -2.23
CA THR A 42 -10.70 35.47 -2.57
C THR A 42 -10.41 36.66 -3.46
N ASP A 43 -9.17 37.16 -3.46
CA ASP A 43 -8.74 38.34 -4.25
C ASP A 43 -8.35 38.01 -5.70
N ARG A 44 -8.04 36.75 -5.98
CA ARG A 44 -7.58 36.27 -7.28
C ARG A 44 -7.82 34.79 -7.43
N ASP A 45 -7.95 34.29 -8.66
CA ASP A 45 -8.11 32.88 -8.94
C ASP A 45 -6.77 32.12 -8.86
N VAL A 46 -6.32 31.96 -7.60
CA VAL A 46 -5.07 31.27 -7.29
C VAL A 46 -5.29 30.34 -6.10
N TRP A 47 -4.75 29.13 -6.22
CA TRP A 47 -4.70 28.16 -5.15
C TRP A 47 -3.33 28.20 -4.48
N THR A 48 -3.30 28.23 -3.15
CA THR A 48 -2.13 27.96 -2.32
C THR A 48 -2.23 26.56 -1.72
N TYR A 49 -1.14 25.98 -1.22
CA TYR A 49 -1.10 24.63 -0.65
C TYR A 49 -0.21 24.58 0.58
N GLY A 50 -0.37 23.53 1.40
CA GLY A 50 0.47 23.30 2.56
C GLY A 50 0.39 24.45 3.57
N ARG A 51 1.51 24.86 4.12
CA ARG A 51 1.59 25.96 5.11
C ARG A 51 1.11 27.30 4.55
N GLU A 52 1.43 27.61 3.29
CA GLU A 52 0.96 28.84 2.67
C GLU A 52 -0.58 28.87 2.65
N ALA A 53 -1.23 27.74 2.41
CA ALA A 53 -2.69 27.64 2.44
C ALA A 53 -3.24 27.91 3.85
N LEU A 54 -2.63 27.35 4.89
CA LEU A 54 -3.01 27.60 6.28
C LEU A 54 -2.83 29.07 6.67
N GLN A 55 -1.72 29.69 6.27
CA GLN A 55 -1.46 31.10 6.53
C GLN A 55 -2.44 32.01 5.80
N THR A 56 -2.76 31.71 4.54
CA THR A 56 -3.72 32.47 3.73
C THR A 56 -5.12 32.40 4.35
N ALA A 57 -5.56 31.21 4.73
CA ALA A 57 -6.84 31.00 5.40
C ALA A 57 -6.90 31.67 6.78
N GLY A 58 -5.83 31.55 7.57
CA GLY A 58 -5.73 32.18 8.91
C GLY A 58 -5.80 33.71 8.88
N LYS A 59 -5.42 34.34 7.75
CA LYS A 59 -5.58 35.79 7.53
C LYS A 59 -6.97 36.16 6.97
N GLY A 60 -7.84 35.18 6.71
CA GLY A 60 -9.14 35.43 6.08
C GLY A 60 -9.05 35.79 4.59
N GLU A 61 -7.93 35.51 3.93
CA GLU A 61 -7.67 35.86 2.53
C GLU A 61 -8.11 34.77 1.53
N GLY A 62 -8.74 33.68 2.01
CA GLY A 62 -9.15 32.56 1.16
C GLY A 62 -10.04 31.54 1.86
N VAL A 63 -10.57 30.62 1.08
CA VAL A 63 -11.37 29.47 1.55
C VAL A 63 -10.48 28.24 1.65
N LEU A 64 -10.33 27.70 2.84
CA LEU A 64 -9.55 26.49 3.11
C LEU A 64 -10.32 25.24 2.67
N VAL A 65 -9.63 24.32 2.03
CA VAL A 65 -10.11 22.97 1.72
C VAL A 65 -9.15 21.97 2.35
N ASP A 66 -9.67 21.20 3.27
CA ASP A 66 -8.99 20.14 4.01
C ASP A 66 -9.58 18.75 3.70
N HIS A 67 -9.10 17.71 4.40
CA HIS A 67 -9.55 16.33 4.22
C HIS A 67 -9.54 15.87 2.75
N LEU A 68 -8.51 16.29 2.00
CA LEU A 68 -8.43 16.10 0.55
C LEU A 68 -8.48 14.62 0.15
N LEU A 69 -7.86 13.75 0.95
CA LEU A 69 -7.82 12.31 0.66
C LEU A 69 -9.19 11.66 0.90
N SER A 70 -9.79 11.85 2.07
CA SER A 70 -11.09 11.26 2.39
C SER A 70 -12.19 11.73 1.43
N ARG A 71 -12.20 13.02 1.11
CA ARG A 71 -13.14 13.58 0.14
C ARG A 71 -12.95 13.02 -1.26
N ALA A 72 -11.69 12.83 -1.69
CA ALA A 72 -11.38 12.24 -2.99
C ALA A 72 -11.76 10.76 -3.06
N LEU A 73 -11.57 9.99 -1.97
CA LEU A 73 -12.00 8.59 -1.86
C LEU A 73 -13.53 8.46 -1.96
N GLN A 74 -14.27 9.42 -1.40
CA GLN A 74 -15.73 9.46 -1.44
C GLN A 74 -16.29 10.11 -2.71
N GLU A 75 -15.44 10.53 -3.64
CA GLU A 75 -15.81 11.23 -4.89
C GLU A 75 -16.68 12.48 -4.64
N GLU A 76 -16.40 13.21 -3.55
CA GLU A 76 -17.17 14.37 -3.15
C GLU A 76 -16.97 15.55 -4.12
N LYS A 77 -17.96 16.46 -4.10
CA LYS A 77 -17.88 17.78 -4.70
C LYS A 77 -17.67 18.81 -3.60
N VAL A 78 -16.67 19.65 -3.77
CA VAL A 78 -16.25 20.65 -2.80
C VAL A 78 -16.52 22.05 -3.36
N GLU A 79 -17.24 22.86 -2.60
CA GLU A 79 -17.45 24.26 -2.93
C GLU A 79 -16.30 25.13 -2.37
N ALA A 80 -15.68 25.93 -3.21
CA ALA A 80 -14.68 26.89 -2.78
C ALA A 80 -14.78 28.17 -3.62
N GLY A 81 -15.01 29.30 -2.96
CA GLY A 81 -15.10 30.61 -3.61
C GLY A 81 -16.25 30.73 -4.61
N GLY A 82 -17.38 30.07 -4.35
CA GLY A 82 -18.58 30.10 -5.19
C GLY A 82 -18.55 29.18 -6.43
N GLU A 83 -17.52 28.36 -6.55
CA GLU A 83 -17.40 27.33 -7.60
C GLU A 83 -17.31 25.93 -6.99
N ILE A 84 -17.77 24.93 -7.74
CA ILE A 84 -17.80 23.52 -7.33
C ILE A 84 -16.67 22.76 -8.05
N PHE A 85 -15.88 22.03 -7.27
CA PHE A 85 -14.74 21.24 -7.73
C PHE A 85 -14.91 19.76 -7.35
N GLU A 86 -14.42 18.87 -8.18
CA GLU A 86 -14.28 17.46 -7.80
C GLU A 86 -13.10 17.31 -6.81
N ALA A 87 -13.33 16.64 -5.68
CA ALA A 87 -12.31 16.46 -4.67
C ALA A 87 -11.05 15.77 -5.19
N THR A 88 -11.21 14.78 -6.10
CA THR A 88 -10.07 14.13 -6.77
C THR A 88 -9.23 15.10 -7.62
N ALA A 89 -9.87 16.10 -8.26
CA ALA A 89 -9.13 17.12 -9.00
C ALA A 89 -8.36 18.08 -8.06
N LEU A 90 -8.93 18.40 -6.90
CA LEU A 90 -8.25 19.20 -5.87
C LEU A 90 -7.08 18.42 -5.27
N LEU A 91 -7.25 17.12 -4.99
CA LEU A 91 -6.16 16.28 -4.51
C LEU A 91 -5.05 16.17 -5.57
N ALA A 92 -5.38 15.99 -6.85
CA ALA A 92 -4.39 15.99 -7.93
C ALA A 92 -3.65 17.33 -8.03
N LEU A 93 -4.34 18.46 -7.83
CA LEU A 93 -3.73 19.80 -7.77
C LEU A 93 -2.75 19.90 -6.59
N PHE A 94 -3.13 19.44 -5.39
CA PHE A 94 -2.27 19.39 -4.23
C PHE A 94 -1.00 18.57 -4.50
N ILE A 95 -1.16 17.36 -5.04
CA ILE A 95 -0.05 16.47 -5.40
C ILE A 95 0.89 17.16 -6.41
N LYS A 96 0.33 17.73 -7.48
CA LYS A 96 1.11 18.46 -8.50
C LYS A 96 1.92 19.61 -7.90
N ARG A 97 1.31 20.37 -6.98
CA ARG A 97 1.98 21.48 -6.29
C ARG A 97 3.09 20.97 -5.36
N SER A 98 2.81 19.95 -4.59
CA SER A 98 3.80 19.32 -3.68
C SER A 98 4.99 18.74 -4.45
N LEU A 99 4.77 18.15 -5.61
CA LEU A 99 5.82 17.63 -6.47
C LEU A 99 6.70 18.71 -7.10
N SER A 100 6.28 19.98 -7.08
CA SER A 100 7.15 21.09 -7.50
C SER A 100 8.39 21.23 -6.62
N LEU A 101 8.37 20.73 -5.40
CA LEU A 101 9.52 20.64 -4.50
C LEU A 101 10.68 19.81 -5.10
N LEU A 102 10.39 18.86 -5.97
CA LEU A 102 11.41 18.09 -6.69
C LEU A 102 12.33 18.96 -7.54
N GLY A 103 11.83 20.08 -8.07
CA GLY A 103 12.61 20.99 -8.91
C GLY A 103 13.12 22.25 -8.22
N GLY A 104 12.66 22.54 -7.00
CA GLY A 104 12.81 23.83 -6.33
C GLY A 104 13.96 23.96 -5.33
N THR A 105 14.60 22.87 -4.92
CA THR A 105 15.70 22.96 -3.97
C THR A 105 16.98 23.45 -4.64
N ALA A 106 17.42 24.67 -4.29
CA ALA A 106 18.58 25.32 -4.89
C ALA A 106 19.92 24.53 -4.69
N ARG A 107 19.91 23.50 -3.87
CA ARG A 107 21.04 22.63 -3.52
C ARG A 107 20.79 21.14 -3.76
N GLY A 108 19.59 20.74 -4.20
CA GLY A 108 19.26 19.34 -4.41
C GLY A 108 19.80 18.81 -5.75
N PRO A 109 20.01 17.49 -5.84
CA PRO A 109 20.46 16.82 -7.06
C PRO A 109 19.44 16.93 -8.23
N LEU A 110 18.24 17.42 -7.96
CA LEU A 110 17.16 17.63 -8.92
C LEU A 110 17.06 19.09 -9.42
N ARG A 111 18.07 19.91 -9.15
CA ARG A 111 18.13 21.29 -9.64
C ARG A 111 17.92 21.35 -11.16
N GLY A 112 16.87 22.05 -11.57
CA GLY A 112 16.51 22.20 -12.99
C GLY A 112 15.57 21.13 -13.54
N TYR A 113 15.14 20.16 -12.72
CA TYR A 113 14.05 19.23 -13.08
C TYR A 113 12.72 19.99 -12.98
N ARG A 114 12.05 20.14 -14.09
CA ARG A 114 10.71 20.69 -14.15
C ARG A 114 9.78 19.65 -14.77
N GLY A 115 8.74 19.29 -14.02
CA GLY A 115 7.66 18.41 -14.47
C GLY A 115 7.80 16.96 -14.07
N LEU A 116 6.70 16.24 -14.23
CA LEU A 116 6.52 14.82 -13.88
C LEU A 116 7.08 13.88 -14.96
N ASP A 117 7.49 14.39 -16.11
CA ASP A 117 7.95 13.61 -17.29
C ASP A 117 9.18 12.76 -16.99
N ARG A 118 9.95 13.14 -15.96
CA ARG A 118 11.15 12.45 -15.54
C ARG A 118 10.97 11.55 -14.32
N VAL A 119 9.76 11.37 -13.86
CA VAL A 119 9.43 10.40 -12.83
C VAL A 119 9.27 9.04 -13.51
N ASP A 120 10.22 8.14 -13.32
CA ASP A 120 10.20 6.80 -13.89
C ASP A 120 9.10 5.95 -13.28
N PHE A 121 8.88 6.11 -11.97
CA PHE A 121 7.83 5.40 -11.23
C PHE A 121 7.37 6.23 -10.03
N PHE A 122 6.05 6.29 -9.83
CA PHE A 122 5.43 7.01 -8.73
C PHE A 122 4.63 6.05 -7.84
N MET A 123 5.04 5.96 -6.57
CA MET A 123 4.39 5.11 -5.58
C MET A 123 3.65 5.96 -4.55
N PHE A 124 2.34 5.76 -4.47
CA PHE A 124 1.53 6.26 -3.36
C PHE A 124 1.59 5.31 -2.18
N THR A 125 1.53 5.85 -0.96
CA THR A 125 1.32 5.09 0.26
C THR A 125 0.13 5.67 0.98
N PHE A 126 -0.82 4.79 1.30
CA PHE A 126 -2.01 5.10 2.08
C PHE A 126 -2.06 4.18 3.30
N GLU A 127 -2.95 4.49 4.23
CA GLU A 127 -3.18 3.61 5.36
C GLU A 127 -3.63 2.21 4.90
N ARG A 128 -4.59 2.16 3.97
CA ARG A 128 -5.09 0.94 3.33
C ARG A 128 -5.25 1.15 1.84
N VAL A 129 -5.23 0.07 1.08
CA VAL A 129 -5.50 0.07 -0.35
C VAL A 129 -6.72 -0.79 -0.62
N ASP A 130 -7.80 -0.15 -1.04
CA ASP A 130 -9.04 -0.77 -1.46
C ASP A 130 -9.41 -0.36 -2.89
N SER A 131 -10.54 -0.84 -3.39
CA SER A 131 -11.01 -0.52 -4.74
C SER A 131 -11.27 0.99 -4.95
N GLN A 132 -11.61 1.74 -3.88
CA GLN A 132 -11.80 3.20 -3.97
C GLN A 132 -10.47 3.91 -4.15
N ALA A 133 -9.45 3.53 -3.35
CA ALA A 133 -8.10 4.05 -3.46
C ALA A 133 -7.50 3.77 -4.85
N LEU A 134 -7.73 2.59 -5.41
CA LEU A 134 -7.24 2.25 -6.76
C LEU A 134 -7.88 3.14 -7.83
N ARG A 135 -9.21 3.28 -7.84
CA ARG A 135 -9.91 4.18 -8.78
C ARG A 135 -9.44 5.63 -8.66
N MET A 136 -9.28 6.10 -7.42
CA MET A 136 -8.76 7.44 -7.15
C MET A 136 -7.35 7.61 -7.73
N VAL A 137 -6.44 6.65 -7.53
CA VAL A 137 -5.07 6.68 -8.06
C VAL A 137 -5.07 6.69 -9.59
N GLU A 138 -5.88 5.86 -10.24
CA GLU A 138 -6.03 5.85 -11.69
C GLU A 138 -6.48 7.23 -12.22
N ARG A 139 -7.47 7.84 -11.56
CA ARG A 139 -7.96 9.16 -11.94
C ARG A 139 -6.92 10.25 -11.70
N ILE A 140 -6.17 10.20 -10.59
CA ILE A 140 -5.05 11.11 -10.32
C ILE A 140 -3.96 10.95 -11.39
N ALA A 141 -3.61 9.73 -11.77
CA ALA A 141 -2.63 9.48 -12.82
C ALA A 141 -3.04 10.16 -14.16
N LEU A 142 -4.31 10.01 -14.54
CA LEU A 142 -4.86 10.69 -15.73
C LEU A 142 -4.77 12.21 -15.62
N LEU A 143 -5.19 12.79 -14.47
CA LEU A 143 -5.17 14.25 -14.26
C LEU A 143 -3.75 14.82 -14.24
N LEU A 144 -2.76 14.03 -13.81
CA LEU A 144 -1.36 14.40 -13.80
C LEU A 144 -0.63 14.04 -15.11
N SER A 145 -1.33 13.45 -16.08
CA SER A 145 -0.76 12.95 -17.35
C SER A 145 0.38 11.94 -17.13
N LEU A 146 0.29 11.13 -16.07
CA LEU A 146 1.22 10.05 -15.78
C LEU A 146 0.75 8.75 -16.45
N PRO A 147 1.62 8.03 -17.17
CA PRO A 147 1.28 6.73 -17.70
C PRO A 147 0.87 5.75 -16.57
N PRO A 148 -0.25 5.02 -16.70
CA PRO A 148 -0.74 4.13 -15.63
C PRO A 148 0.30 3.10 -15.17
N GLU A 149 1.13 2.61 -16.08
CA GLU A 149 2.19 1.65 -15.78
C GLU A 149 3.33 2.20 -14.92
N ARG A 150 3.40 3.53 -14.78
CA ARG A 150 4.37 4.23 -13.93
C ARG A 150 3.80 4.66 -12.59
N VAL A 151 2.56 4.33 -12.30
CA VAL A 151 1.91 4.69 -11.04
C VAL A 151 1.43 3.43 -10.34
N SER A 152 1.62 3.36 -9.04
CA SER A 152 1.09 2.29 -8.20
C SER A 152 0.85 2.82 -6.79
N CYS A 153 0.21 2.01 -5.97
CA CYS A 153 0.03 2.28 -4.55
C CYS A 153 0.34 1.06 -3.70
N GLN A 154 0.55 1.29 -2.42
CA GLN A 154 0.76 0.26 -1.41
C GLN A 154 0.27 0.77 -0.05
N SER A 155 0.00 -0.15 0.87
CA SER A 155 -0.37 0.21 2.25
C SER A 155 0.85 0.66 3.08
N ARG A 156 0.58 1.33 4.21
CA ARG A 156 1.62 1.65 5.18
C ARG A 156 2.28 0.40 5.74
N ALA A 157 1.53 -0.68 5.93
CA ALA A 157 2.06 -1.97 6.36
C ALA A 157 3.03 -2.58 5.32
N GLU A 158 2.67 -2.53 4.03
CA GLU A 158 3.57 -2.95 2.94
C GLU A 158 4.83 -2.05 2.89
N SER A 159 4.66 -0.75 3.09
CA SER A 159 5.79 0.18 3.19
C SER A 159 6.72 -0.16 4.36
N PHE A 160 6.16 -0.53 5.50
CA PHE A 160 6.94 -0.99 6.64
C PHE A 160 7.71 -2.27 6.35
N PHE A 161 7.09 -3.22 5.65
CA PHE A 161 7.79 -4.41 5.17
C PHE A 161 9.00 -4.03 4.31
N TYR A 162 8.80 -3.24 3.23
CA TYR A 162 9.90 -2.84 2.35
C TYR A 162 10.97 -2.01 3.06
N TYR A 163 10.60 -1.18 4.01
CA TYR A 163 11.56 -0.45 4.80
C TYR A 163 12.47 -1.40 5.58
N ASN A 164 11.89 -2.34 6.35
CA ASN A 164 12.66 -3.24 7.22
C ASN A 164 13.60 -4.16 6.44
N ILE A 165 13.15 -4.81 5.39
CA ILE A 165 14.02 -5.74 4.62
C ILE A 165 15.20 -5.03 3.94
N ASN A 166 15.17 -3.70 3.82
CA ASN A 166 16.26 -2.88 3.33
C ASN A 166 17.11 -2.25 4.46
N GLN A 167 16.82 -2.55 5.72
CA GLN A 167 17.68 -2.22 6.86
C GLN A 167 18.65 -3.38 7.17
N PRO A 168 19.72 -3.13 7.94
CA PRO A 168 20.57 -4.20 8.45
C PRO A 168 19.77 -5.30 9.14
N GLU A 169 20.06 -6.55 8.82
CA GLU A 169 19.29 -7.73 9.29
C GLU A 169 19.18 -7.80 10.83
N GLU A 170 20.17 -7.31 11.53
CA GLU A 170 20.20 -7.24 12.99
C GLU A 170 19.11 -6.35 13.61
N LEU A 171 18.47 -5.44 12.81
CA LEU A 171 17.35 -4.63 13.27
C LEU A 171 16.01 -5.36 13.19
N TRP A 172 15.90 -6.42 12.40
CA TRP A 172 14.67 -7.14 12.17
C TRP A 172 14.86 -8.68 12.21
N ARG A 173 15.94 -9.13 12.88
CA ARG A 173 16.16 -10.56 13.17
C ARG A 173 15.06 -11.13 14.04
N HIS A 174 14.62 -10.38 15.02
CA HIS A 174 13.44 -10.61 15.85
C HIS A 174 12.32 -9.66 15.46
N PRO A 175 11.09 -9.86 15.93
CA PRO A 175 9.98 -8.96 15.66
C PRO A 175 10.32 -7.48 15.88
N CYS A 176 9.87 -6.64 14.95
CA CYS A 176 9.97 -5.17 15.04
C CYS A 176 8.59 -4.58 15.25
N MET A 177 8.50 -3.56 16.07
CA MET A 177 7.24 -2.86 16.34
C MET A 177 7.29 -1.42 15.84
N ILE A 178 6.23 -0.98 15.19
CA ILE A 178 5.89 0.44 15.05
C ILE A 178 4.84 0.79 16.08
N CYS A 179 5.01 1.94 16.72
CA CYS A 179 3.97 2.69 17.40
C CYS A 179 3.76 3.96 16.58
N ASP A 180 2.63 4.06 15.90
CA ASP A 180 2.23 5.22 15.09
C ASP A 180 1.15 6.00 15.87
N PHE A 181 1.56 7.12 16.45
CA PHE A 181 0.66 7.99 17.15
C PHE A 181 0.40 9.25 16.33
N GLY A 182 -0.45 9.09 15.32
CA GLY A 182 -0.86 10.17 14.43
C GLY A 182 -2.24 10.73 14.77
N GLY A 183 -2.30 12.05 14.99
CA GLY A 183 -3.54 12.71 15.40
C GLY A 183 -4.02 12.24 16.79
N ARG A 184 -5.19 11.56 16.82
CA ARG A 184 -5.82 11.12 18.09
C ARG A 184 -5.73 9.62 18.35
N THR A 185 -5.12 8.85 17.45
CA THR A 185 -5.15 7.39 17.51
C THR A 185 -3.75 6.82 17.56
N LEU A 186 -3.50 5.94 18.51
CA LEU A 186 -2.28 5.12 18.52
C LEU A 186 -2.56 3.81 17.79
N LYS A 187 -1.77 3.55 16.76
CA LYS A 187 -1.75 2.28 16.03
C LYS A 187 -0.42 1.58 16.27
N THR A 188 -0.47 0.27 16.32
CA THR A 188 0.75 -0.53 16.38
C THR A 188 0.79 -1.49 15.22
N MET A 189 1.99 -1.68 14.67
CA MET A 189 2.27 -2.70 13.67
C MET A 189 3.38 -3.58 14.18
N LEU A 190 3.21 -4.90 14.07
CA LEU A 190 4.23 -5.87 14.42
C LEU A 190 4.68 -6.61 13.17
N PHE A 191 5.94 -6.44 12.82
CA PHE A 191 6.62 -7.14 11.73
C PHE A 191 7.23 -8.43 12.27
N GLU A 192 6.90 -9.56 11.66
CA GLU A 192 7.42 -10.87 12.03
C GLU A 192 7.88 -11.63 10.79
N ALA A 193 9.12 -12.12 10.80
CA ALA A 193 9.70 -12.89 9.71
C ALA A 193 9.82 -14.38 10.12
N ASN A 194 9.11 -15.24 9.40
CA ASN A 194 9.23 -16.69 9.56
C ASN A 194 10.42 -17.22 8.74
N ARG A 195 11.54 -17.44 9.39
CA ARG A 195 12.79 -17.89 8.77
C ARG A 195 12.88 -19.40 8.55
N HIS A 196 11.85 -20.15 8.96
CA HIS A 196 11.77 -21.59 8.71
C HIS A 196 11.23 -21.92 7.31
N THR A 197 10.66 -20.93 6.59
CA THR A 197 10.19 -21.07 5.22
C THR A 197 11.24 -20.63 4.19
N ARG A 198 11.14 -21.16 2.98
CA ARG A 198 11.93 -20.73 1.84
C ARG A 198 10.99 -20.55 0.62
N PRO A 199 10.80 -19.32 0.13
CA PRO A 199 11.30 -18.02 0.65
C PRO A 199 10.80 -17.71 2.08
N VAL A 200 11.49 -16.79 2.78
CA VAL A 200 11.10 -16.33 4.11
C VAL A 200 9.76 -15.62 4.02
N THR A 201 8.77 -16.05 4.78
CA THR A 201 7.47 -15.37 4.83
C THR A 201 7.49 -14.29 5.91
N VAL A 202 6.96 -13.12 5.58
CA VAL A 202 6.88 -11.97 6.47
C VAL A 202 5.43 -11.54 6.61
N THR A 203 5.00 -11.33 7.84
CA THR A 203 3.69 -10.78 8.18
C THR A 203 3.84 -9.44 8.89
N VAL A 204 2.88 -8.55 8.68
CA VAL A 204 2.70 -7.35 9.50
C VAL A 204 1.28 -7.40 10.04
N SER A 205 1.15 -7.51 11.34
CA SER A 205 -0.13 -7.42 12.04
C SER A 205 -0.33 -5.99 12.52
N GLU A 206 -1.55 -5.47 12.35
CA GLU A 206 -1.93 -4.11 12.73
C GLU A 206 -2.97 -4.17 13.83
N GLU A 207 -2.86 -3.27 14.80
CA GLU A 207 -3.83 -3.13 15.89
C GLU A 207 -4.02 -1.63 16.20
N GLU A 208 -5.28 -1.21 16.29
CA GLU A 208 -5.65 0.15 16.66
C GLU A 208 -6.07 0.21 18.13
N HIS A 209 -5.51 1.16 18.88
CA HIS A 209 -5.71 1.31 20.32
C HIS A 209 -6.58 2.53 20.64
N ALA A 210 -7.85 2.49 20.22
CA ALA A 210 -8.80 3.56 20.45
C ALA A 210 -9.03 3.89 21.94
N SER A 211 -8.88 2.89 22.84
CA SER A 211 -9.07 3.08 24.27
C SER A 211 -8.00 3.96 24.93
N LEU A 212 -6.76 3.94 24.42
CA LEU A 212 -5.69 4.79 24.93
C LEU A 212 -5.98 6.26 24.68
N THR A 213 -6.65 6.54 23.58
CA THR A 213 -6.95 7.90 23.12
C THR A 213 -8.31 8.39 23.64
N ARG A 214 -9.29 7.51 23.76
CA ARG A 214 -10.66 7.84 24.13
C ARG A 214 -10.75 8.39 25.57
N ASN A 215 -10.12 7.72 26.53
CA ASN A 215 -10.14 8.14 27.92
C ASN A 215 -9.33 9.41 28.20
N ILE A 216 -8.40 9.76 27.32
CA ILE A 216 -7.46 10.87 27.50
C ILE A 216 -7.88 12.12 26.70
N LEU A 217 -8.63 11.94 25.60
CA LEU A 217 -8.94 13.01 24.64
C LEU A 217 -10.42 13.48 24.65
N GLU A 218 -11.33 12.78 25.34
CA GLU A 218 -12.77 13.14 25.37
C GLU A 218 -13.09 14.42 26.14
N GLU A 219 -12.18 14.95 26.99
CA GLU A 219 -12.51 16.06 27.86
C GLU A 219 -12.01 17.46 27.43
N ARG A 220 -11.18 17.61 26.40
CA ARG A 220 -10.71 18.96 25.95
C ARG A 220 -10.34 18.99 24.46
N GLU A 221 -10.47 20.18 23.85
CA GLU A 221 -9.88 20.52 22.55
C GLU A 221 -8.40 20.09 22.52
N TYR A 222 -8.07 19.21 21.58
CA TYR A 222 -6.71 18.69 21.39
C TYR A 222 -5.80 19.83 20.93
N ASP A 223 -4.93 20.28 21.82
CA ASP A 223 -3.73 21.02 21.45
C ASP A 223 -2.61 19.99 21.21
N PRO A 224 -2.08 19.82 20.00
CA PRO A 224 -0.97 18.91 19.72
C PRO A 224 0.33 19.31 20.45
N GLN A 225 0.38 20.48 21.04
CA GLN A 225 1.52 21.00 21.77
C GLN A 225 1.53 20.55 23.24
N GLU A 226 2.17 19.40 23.48
CA GLU A 226 2.61 18.85 24.76
C GLU A 226 1.52 18.64 25.84
N PRO A 227 1.13 17.38 26.07
CA PRO A 227 0.46 17.05 27.32
C PRO A 227 1.39 17.41 28.48
N SER A 228 0.89 18.21 29.43
CA SER A 228 1.67 18.66 30.59
C SER A 228 1.00 18.27 31.92
N GLY A 229 1.80 18.10 32.97
CA GLY A 229 1.32 17.79 34.31
C GLY A 229 0.75 16.36 34.46
N GLU A 230 -0.28 16.21 35.30
CA GLU A 230 -0.93 14.93 35.61
C GLU A 230 -1.37 14.17 34.35
N ARG A 231 -1.83 14.88 33.33
CA ARG A 231 -2.26 14.26 32.06
C ARG A 231 -1.12 13.59 31.30
N ALA A 232 0.06 14.20 31.29
CA ALA A 232 1.25 13.59 30.67
C ALA A 232 1.65 12.30 31.40
N GLU A 233 1.53 12.29 32.74
CA GLU A 233 1.81 11.10 33.54
C GLU A 233 0.80 9.99 33.28
N GLU A 234 -0.48 10.28 33.22
CA GLU A 234 -1.54 9.31 32.90
C GLU A 234 -1.35 8.70 31.49
N MET A 235 -1.00 9.54 30.50
CA MET A 235 -0.69 9.06 29.15
C MET A 235 0.52 8.15 29.12
N ASP A 236 1.59 8.53 29.83
CA ASP A 236 2.82 7.73 29.89
C ASP A 236 2.55 6.37 30.57
N GLU A 237 1.79 6.34 31.66
CA GLU A 237 1.41 5.10 32.34
C GLU A 237 0.51 4.21 31.47
N ALA A 238 -0.45 4.80 30.77
CA ALA A 238 -1.31 4.05 29.84
C ALA A 238 -0.52 3.47 28.68
N PHE A 239 0.40 4.22 28.09
CA PHE A 239 1.28 3.74 27.02
C PHE A 239 2.24 2.65 27.51
N LEU A 240 2.82 2.82 28.70
CA LEU A 240 3.67 1.78 29.33
C LEU A 240 2.91 0.47 29.53
N SER A 241 1.69 0.55 30.08
CA SER A 241 0.82 -0.61 30.30
C SER A 241 0.48 -1.32 28.98
N LEU A 242 0.12 -0.56 27.94
CA LEU A 242 -0.13 -1.07 26.61
C LEU A 242 1.11 -1.79 26.04
N PHE A 243 2.27 -1.13 26.11
CA PHE A 243 3.51 -1.71 25.62
C PHE A 243 3.85 -3.02 26.34
N GLN A 244 3.71 -3.07 27.66
CA GLN A 244 3.95 -4.30 28.45
C GLN A 244 3.02 -5.43 27.99
N LYS A 245 1.76 -5.12 27.73
CA LYS A 245 0.79 -6.10 27.21
C LYS A 245 1.17 -6.60 25.82
N LEU A 246 1.53 -5.71 24.89
CA LEU A 246 1.89 -6.05 23.52
C LEU A 246 3.21 -6.83 23.42
N SER A 247 4.14 -6.56 24.30
CA SER A 247 5.45 -7.22 24.36
C SER A 247 5.47 -8.50 25.20
N ALA A 248 4.37 -8.85 25.88
CA ALA A 248 4.29 -10.02 26.73
C ALA A 248 4.54 -11.30 25.91
N GLY A 249 5.58 -12.05 26.32
CA GLY A 249 5.96 -13.30 25.65
C GLY A 249 6.62 -13.16 24.28
N LYS A 250 6.93 -11.93 23.85
CA LYS A 250 7.59 -11.63 22.57
C LYS A 250 8.96 -11.00 22.80
N ILE A 251 9.95 -11.42 22.03
CA ILE A 251 11.27 -10.76 21.97
C ILE A 251 11.19 -9.70 20.87
N ILE A 252 11.06 -8.43 21.24
CA ILE A 252 11.03 -7.30 20.31
C ILE A 252 12.35 -6.56 20.45
N ASP A 253 13.15 -6.52 19.40
CA ASP A 253 14.48 -5.91 19.42
C ASP A 253 14.46 -4.45 18.96
N THR A 254 13.54 -4.10 18.04
CA THR A 254 13.49 -2.79 17.41
C THR A 254 12.11 -2.19 17.52
N ILE A 255 12.04 -0.93 17.92
CA ILE A 255 10.78 -0.17 18.04
C ILE A 255 10.95 1.15 17.30
N TYR A 256 9.96 1.48 16.48
CA TYR A 256 9.85 2.75 15.79
C TYR A 256 8.69 3.56 16.38
N LEU A 257 8.99 4.76 16.86
CA LEU A 257 8.01 5.73 17.33
C LEU A 257 7.82 6.78 16.22
N ILE A 258 6.63 6.83 15.66
CA ILE A 258 6.29 7.73 14.56
C ILE A 258 4.98 8.47 14.84
N GLY A 259 4.77 9.58 14.16
CA GLY A 259 3.61 10.45 14.34
C GLY A 259 3.85 11.62 15.28
N ASP A 260 3.02 12.63 15.10
CA ASP A 260 3.04 13.90 15.85
C ASP A 260 2.68 13.73 17.34
N GLY A 261 1.94 12.68 17.69
CA GLY A 261 1.61 12.37 19.09
C GLY A 261 2.84 12.01 19.95
N PHE A 262 3.99 11.69 19.34
CA PHE A 262 5.27 11.52 20.05
C PHE A 262 6.12 12.79 20.07
N GLU A 263 5.59 13.93 19.66
CA GLU A 263 6.25 15.20 19.91
C GLU A 263 6.21 15.54 21.41
N GLY A 264 7.22 16.26 21.90
CA GLY A 264 7.39 16.52 23.32
C GLY A 264 8.05 15.40 24.12
N ASN A 265 7.97 15.52 25.44
CA ASN A 265 8.68 14.69 26.42
C ASN A 265 7.74 13.95 27.38
N TRP A 266 6.49 13.74 27.04
CA TRP A 266 5.47 13.21 27.93
C TRP A 266 5.65 11.70 28.28
N TYR A 267 6.34 10.92 27.46
CA TYR A 267 6.44 9.44 27.57
C TYR A 267 7.79 8.95 28.12
N GLN A 268 8.36 9.61 29.12
CA GLN A 268 9.70 9.32 29.64
C GLN A 268 9.79 7.98 30.36
N LYS A 269 8.78 7.58 31.16
CA LYS A 269 8.73 6.29 31.84
C LYS A 269 8.69 5.15 30.79
N THR A 270 7.81 5.29 29.81
CA THR A 270 7.69 4.34 28.71
C THR A 270 8.97 4.28 27.88
N LEU A 271 9.53 5.44 27.50
CA LEU A 271 10.78 5.48 26.73
C LEU A 271 11.92 4.74 27.44
N SER A 272 12.05 4.92 28.75
CA SER A 272 13.04 4.19 29.54
C SER A 272 12.80 2.68 29.49
N ALA A 273 11.55 2.22 29.57
CA ALA A 273 11.19 0.82 29.45
C ALA A 273 11.39 0.27 28.02
N LEU A 274 11.08 1.07 27.00
CA LEU A 274 11.32 0.70 25.61
C LEU A 274 12.79 0.50 25.31
N CYS A 275 13.67 1.35 25.85
CA CYS A 275 15.12 1.30 25.64
C CYS A 275 15.82 0.16 26.39
N MET A 276 15.14 -0.56 27.30
CA MET A 276 15.75 -1.70 28.00
C MET A 276 16.01 -2.86 27.04
N ASN A 277 17.26 -3.07 26.67
CA ASN A 277 17.73 -4.12 25.75
C ASN A 277 17.09 -4.07 24.34
N ARG A 278 16.64 -2.89 23.89
CA ARG A 278 16.02 -2.69 22.58
C ARG A 278 16.57 -1.45 21.90
N ARG A 279 16.44 -1.40 20.59
CA ARG A 279 16.76 -0.22 19.79
C ARG A 279 15.47 0.55 19.52
N VAL A 280 15.42 1.79 19.96
CA VAL A 280 14.27 2.67 19.77
C VAL A 280 14.65 3.78 18.82
N PHE A 281 13.88 3.93 17.76
CA PHE A 281 14.07 4.97 16.77
C PHE A 281 12.85 5.88 16.76
N ARG A 282 13.10 7.19 16.68
CA ARG A 282 12.07 8.19 16.44
C ARG A 282 12.27 8.79 15.06
N GLY A 283 11.23 8.88 14.26
CA GLY A 283 11.30 9.50 12.94
C GLY A 283 10.02 9.29 12.15
N ASN A 284 9.79 10.18 11.18
CA ASN A 284 8.51 10.27 10.47
C ASN A 284 8.60 9.91 8.97
N ASN A 285 9.71 9.36 8.47
CA ASN A 285 9.88 9.10 7.03
C ASN A 285 9.94 7.62 6.64
N LEU A 286 9.57 6.75 7.54
CA LEU A 286 9.65 5.31 7.35
C LEU A 286 8.75 4.83 6.20
N TYR A 287 7.48 5.30 6.17
CA TYR A 287 6.52 4.88 5.15
C TYR A 287 6.91 5.41 3.76
N SER A 288 7.26 6.67 3.65
CA SER A 288 7.66 7.26 2.37
C SER A 288 8.95 6.67 1.81
N LYS A 289 9.91 6.29 2.67
CA LYS A 289 11.11 5.53 2.28
C LYS A 289 10.77 4.10 1.87
N GLY A 290 9.90 3.43 2.62
CA GLY A 290 9.40 2.11 2.28
C GLY A 290 8.71 2.09 0.93
N ALA A 291 7.94 3.14 0.60
CA ALA A 291 7.34 3.32 -0.71
C ALA A 291 8.38 3.37 -1.84
N CYS A 292 9.49 4.07 -1.63
CA CYS A 292 10.58 4.10 -2.61
C CYS A 292 11.22 2.72 -2.82
N TYR A 293 11.45 1.96 -1.74
CA TYR A 293 11.96 0.59 -1.83
C TYR A 293 10.98 -0.32 -2.57
N GLY A 294 9.67 -0.25 -2.23
CA GLY A 294 8.61 -1.00 -2.89
C GLY A 294 8.50 -0.68 -4.37
N GLY A 295 8.52 0.61 -4.75
CA GLY A 295 8.50 1.05 -6.14
C GLY A 295 9.66 0.51 -6.95
N ARG A 296 10.88 0.53 -6.38
CA ARG A 296 12.07 -0.04 -7.01
C ARG A 296 11.94 -1.57 -7.20
N TYR A 297 11.40 -2.27 -6.20
CA TYR A 297 11.17 -3.69 -6.28
C TYR A 297 10.17 -4.06 -7.38
N LYS A 298 9.02 -3.38 -7.43
CA LYS A 298 7.99 -3.59 -8.47
C LYS A 298 8.52 -3.28 -9.88
N THR A 299 9.36 -2.24 -10.02
CA THR A 299 9.98 -1.91 -11.33
C THR A 299 10.99 -2.96 -11.76
N ALA A 300 11.80 -3.49 -10.85
CA ALA A 300 12.77 -4.54 -11.14
C ALA A 300 12.08 -5.86 -11.54
N GLN A 301 10.96 -6.21 -10.90
CA GLN A 301 10.17 -7.39 -11.29
C GLN A 301 9.60 -7.26 -12.71
N LYS A 302 9.06 -6.10 -13.08
CA LYS A 302 8.56 -5.84 -14.44
C LYS A 302 9.64 -6.00 -15.50
N SER A 303 10.90 -5.70 -15.19
CA SER A 303 12.04 -5.84 -16.12
C SER A 303 12.58 -7.27 -16.28
N ARG A 304 11.88 -8.30 -15.77
CA ARG A 304 12.27 -9.72 -15.82
C ARG A 304 13.64 -10.06 -15.21
N GLN A 305 14.22 -9.18 -14.45
CA GLN A 305 15.32 -9.55 -13.57
C GLN A 305 14.73 -10.39 -12.43
N LYS A 306 14.66 -11.71 -12.63
CA LYS A 306 14.35 -12.68 -11.56
C LYS A 306 15.49 -12.63 -10.53
N THR A 307 15.47 -11.66 -9.66
CA THR A 307 16.10 -11.80 -8.37
C THR A 307 15.28 -12.82 -7.62
N GLY A 308 15.89 -13.94 -7.24
CA GLY A 308 15.20 -14.96 -6.45
C GLY A 308 14.51 -14.27 -5.27
N GLN A 309 13.20 -14.44 -5.15
CA GLN A 309 12.42 -13.77 -4.14
C GLN A 309 12.80 -14.38 -2.79
N GLU A 310 13.64 -13.66 -2.04
CA GLU A 310 14.10 -14.15 -0.73
C GLU A 310 13.01 -14.03 0.34
N TYR A 311 12.08 -13.09 0.16
CA TYR A 311 11.01 -12.75 1.09
C TYR A 311 9.66 -12.68 0.39
N ILE A 312 8.63 -13.22 1.03
CA ILE A 312 7.22 -13.08 0.62
C ILE A 312 6.49 -12.32 1.73
N TYR A 313 5.95 -11.17 1.38
CA TYR A 313 5.07 -10.41 2.27
C TYR A 313 3.63 -10.95 2.20
N LEU A 314 3.00 -11.14 3.36
CA LEU A 314 1.66 -11.66 3.52
C LEU A 314 0.78 -10.70 4.35
N GLY A 315 0.71 -9.46 3.92
CA GLY A 315 -0.17 -8.44 4.51
C GLY A 315 -1.64 -8.60 4.12
N ALA A 316 -2.47 -7.64 4.54
CA ALA A 316 -3.89 -7.62 4.21
C ALA A 316 -4.13 -7.51 2.70
N ASP A 317 -3.32 -6.71 2.01
CA ASP A 317 -3.44 -6.44 0.56
C ASP A 317 -2.86 -7.56 -0.32
N MET A 318 -2.37 -8.67 0.28
CA MET A 318 -1.68 -9.73 -0.44
C MET A 318 -2.52 -10.99 -0.56
N LEU A 319 -2.41 -11.66 -1.70
CA LEU A 319 -2.92 -13.01 -1.84
C LEU A 319 -2.20 -13.96 -0.87
N LYS A 320 -2.98 -14.74 -0.13
CA LYS A 320 -2.47 -15.73 0.85
C LYS A 320 -2.51 -17.16 0.33
N VAL A 321 -2.77 -17.29 -0.97
CA VAL A 321 -2.91 -18.56 -1.67
C VAL A 321 -2.18 -18.52 -3.00
N ASN A 322 -1.65 -19.68 -3.41
CA ASN A 322 -1.24 -19.91 -4.80
C ASN A 322 -2.42 -20.52 -5.55
N LEU A 323 -2.68 -20.05 -6.75
CA LEU A 323 -3.65 -20.63 -7.67
C LEU A 323 -2.91 -21.22 -8.88
N CYS A 324 -3.05 -22.50 -9.09
CA CYS A 324 -2.40 -23.20 -10.18
C CYS A 324 -3.43 -23.93 -11.05
N LEU A 325 -3.13 -24.09 -12.34
CA LEU A 325 -3.86 -24.96 -13.25
C LEU A 325 -3.22 -26.35 -13.21
N ASP A 326 -4.04 -27.39 -12.98
CA ASP A 326 -3.62 -28.77 -13.16
C ASP A 326 -3.52 -29.06 -14.66
N ALA A 327 -2.35 -29.41 -15.13
CA ALA A 327 -2.11 -29.59 -16.56
C ALA A 327 -1.08 -30.71 -16.80
N VAL A 328 -1.13 -31.27 -18.00
CA VAL A 328 -0.13 -32.24 -18.49
C VAL A 328 0.77 -31.52 -19.48
N LYS A 329 2.07 -31.54 -19.26
CA LYS A 329 3.07 -30.95 -20.15
C LYS A 329 4.10 -32.02 -20.54
N ARG A 330 4.14 -32.38 -21.83
CA ARG A 330 5.05 -33.42 -22.36
C ARG A 330 4.87 -34.78 -21.68
N GLY A 331 3.65 -35.12 -21.26
CA GLY A 331 3.33 -36.37 -20.58
C GLY A 331 3.61 -36.39 -19.08
N GLU A 332 3.98 -35.25 -18.49
CA GLU A 332 4.19 -35.11 -17.04
C GLU A 332 3.10 -34.19 -16.44
N ASP A 333 2.55 -34.59 -15.29
CA ASP A 333 1.61 -33.77 -14.53
C ASP A 333 2.35 -32.60 -13.94
N ILE A 334 1.81 -31.39 -14.15
CA ILE A 334 2.36 -30.14 -13.63
C ILE A 334 1.27 -29.28 -12.99
N TYR A 335 1.66 -28.48 -12.02
CA TYR A 335 0.90 -27.35 -11.53
C TYR A 335 1.43 -26.07 -12.19
N PHE A 336 0.66 -25.54 -13.16
CA PHE A 336 1.02 -24.28 -13.82
C PHE A 336 0.54 -23.11 -12.97
N SER A 337 1.46 -22.30 -12.44
CA SER A 337 1.11 -21.15 -11.59
C SER A 337 0.39 -20.08 -12.40
N LEU A 338 -0.77 -19.68 -11.93
CA LEU A 338 -1.59 -18.58 -12.44
C LEU A 338 -1.46 -17.35 -11.54
N LEU A 339 -1.60 -17.54 -10.23
CA LEU A 339 -1.43 -16.49 -9.22
C LEU A 339 -0.55 -17.01 -8.09
N ASP A 340 0.41 -16.20 -7.66
CA ASP A 340 1.31 -16.52 -6.57
C ASP A 340 0.92 -15.79 -5.29
N ALA A 341 1.03 -16.46 -4.16
CA ALA A 341 0.89 -15.83 -2.85
C ALA A 341 1.95 -14.73 -2.66
N GLY A 342 1.57 -13.65 -2.00
CA GLY A 342 2.40 -12.46 -1.82
C GLY A 342 2.32 -11.46 -2.97
N MET A 343 1.50 -11.71 -3.99
CA MET A 343 1.11 -10.68 -4.96
C MET A 343 0.03 -9.78 -4.34
N ASN A 344 0.07 -8.48 -4.64
CA ASN A 344 -1.07 -7.62 -4.34
C ASN A 344 -2.30 -8.11 -5.12
N TRP A 345 -3.46 -8.24 -4.47
CA TRP A 345 -4.67 -8.73 -5.12
C TRP A 345 -5.03 -7.91 -6.37
N PHE A 346 -4.85 -6.60 -6.34
CA PHE A 346 -5.16 -5.69 -7.44
C PHE A 346 -4.16 -5.75 -8.62
N ASP A 347 -2.95 -6.24 -8.38
CA ASP A 347 -1.93 -6.49 -9.41
C ASP A 347 -1.96 -7.98 -9.88
N ALA A 348 -2.73 -8.83 -9.19
CA ALA A 348 -2.77 -10.27 -9.44
C ALA A 348 -3.48 -10.58 -10.75
N ARG A 349 -2.70 -10.99 -11.75
CA ARG A 349 -3.18 -11.41 -13.07
C ARG A 349 -2.36 -12.58 -13.55
N GLY A 350 -3.08 -13.56 -14.09
CA GLY A 350 -2.48 -14.73 -14.72
C GLY A 350 -3.16 -15.02 -16.05
N GLU A 351 -2.41 -15.54 -17.01
CA GLU A 351 -2.94 -15.97 -18.29
C GLU A 351 -2.20 -17.21 -18.79
N CYS A 352 -2.92 -18.09 -19.44
CA CYS A 352 -2.34 -19.23 -20.15
C CYS A 352 -3.27 -19.74 -21.24
N ASP A 353 -2.67 -20.41 -22.22
CA ASP A 353 -3.39 -21.23 -23.20
C ASP A 353 -3.19 -22.72 -22.87
N PHE A 354 -4.26 -23.48 -22.89
CA PHE A 354 -4.21 -24.90 -22.71
C PHE A 354 -5.23 -25.63 -23.63
N LEU A 355 -5.05 -26.91 -23.81
CA LEU A 355 -5.98 -27.74 -24.56
C LEU A 355 -6.88 -28.53 -23.62
N LEU A 356 -8.20 -28.45 -23.86
CA LEU A 356 -9.18 -29.27 -23.13
C LEU A 356 -9.12 -30.74 -23.60
N ASP A 357 -9.29 -31.63 -22.64
CA ASP A 357 -9.54 -33.02 -22.85
C ASP A 357 -11.05 -33.29 -23.07
N GLN A 358 -11.46 -34.58 -23.06
CA GLN A 358 -12.83 -35.01 -23.41
C GLN A 358 -13.92 -34.48 -22.52
N ASP A 359 -13.63 -34.22 -21.25
CA ASP A 359 -14.65 -33.90 -20.22
C ASP A 359 -15.14 -32.43 -20.22
N HIS A 360 -14.63 -31.60 -21.13
CA HIS A 360 -14.91 -30.16 -21.21
C HIS A 360 -14.75 -29.44 -19.85
N ALA A 361 -13.86 -29.95 -19.02
CA ALA A 361 -13.58 -29.43 -17.68
C ALA A 361 -12.06 -29.35 -17.48
N PHE A 362 -11.67 -28.49 -16.54
CA PHE A 362 -10.30 -28.39 -16.06
C PHE A 362 -10.29 -28.14 -14.55
N SER A 363 -9.17 -28.43 -13.92
CA SER A 363 -9.00 -28.31 -12.49
C SER A 363 -8.06 -27.19 -12.11
N LEU A 364 -8.47 -26.41 -11.11
CA LEU A 364 -7.63 -25.43 -10.45
C LEU A 364 -7.26 -25.93 -9.07
N HIS A 365 -6.03 -25.71 -8.67
CA HIS A 365 -5.48 -26.09 -7.40
C HIS A 365 -5.18 -24.85 -6.54
N LEU A 366 -5.87 -24.70 -5.41
CA LEU A 366 -5.60 -23.66 -4.42
C LEU A 366 -4.71 -24.20 -3.30
N SER A 367 -3.55 -23.58 -3.12
CA SER A 367 -2.60 -23.95 -2.08
C SER A 367 -2.36 -22.78 -1.11
N PRO A 368 -2.98 -22.80 0.09
CA PRO A 368 -2.77 -21.74 1.09
C PRO A 368 -1.36 -21.77 1.67
N VAL A 369 -0.76 -20.58 1.87
CA VAL A 369 0.56 -20.45 2.53
C VAL A 369 0.51 -20.83 4.01
N SER A 370 -0.69 -20.80 4.62
CA SER A 370 -0.90 -21.15 6.03
C SER A 370 -0.68 -22.62 6.39
N GLY A 371 -0.36 -23.48 5.41
CA GLY A 371 -0.19 -24.92 5.61
C GLY A 371 -1.50 -25.70 5.73
N ARG A 372 -2.67 -25.05 5.50
CA ARG A 372 -3.94 -25.77 5.36
C ARG A 372 -3.91 -26.65 4.11
N LYS A 373 -4.80 -27.65 4.07
CA LYS A 373 -4.89 -28.55 2.91
C LYS A 373 -5.20 -27.76 1.65
N ALA A 374 -4.48 -28.07 0.60
CA ALA A 374 -4.80 -27.59 -0.74
C ALA A 374 -6.15 -28.12 -1.20
N ARG A 375 -6.85 -27.33 -2.01
CA ARG A 375 -8.16 -27.69 -2.55
C ARG A 375 -8.17 -27.64 -4.06
N GLN A 376 -8.96 -28.53 -4.65
CA GLN A 376 -9.20 -28.57 -6.08
C GLN A 376 -10.59 -27.99 -6.38
N ILE A 377 -10.65 -27.10 -7.36
CA ILE A 377 -11.86 -26.53 -7.93
C ILE A 377 -11.96 -27.04 -9.36
N VAL A 378 -13.06 -27.71 -9.69
CA VAL A 378 -13.33 -28.18 -11.05
C VAL A 378 -14.21 -27.15 -11.75
N VAL A 379 -13.75 -26.63 -12.88
CA VAL A 379 -14.46 -25.71 -13.76
C VAL A 379 -14.94 -26.47 -14.97
N THR A 380 -16.26 -26.49 -15.22
CA THR A 380 -16.88 -27.18 -16.34
C THR A 380 -17.45 -26.18 -17.35
N LEU A 381 -17.02 -26.29 -18.59
CA LEU A 381 -17.46 -25.40 -19.67
C LEU A 381 -18.67 -25.99 -20.40
N SER A 382 -19.75 -25.23 -20.44
CA SER A 382 -20.99 -25.62 -21.14
C SER A 382 -20.98 -25.17 -22.61
N GLY A 383 -21.59 -25.96 -23.49
CA GLY A 383 -21.76 -25.59 -24.89
C GLY A 383 -20.48 -25.60 -25.72
N VAL A 384 -19.42 -26.25 -25.23
CA VAL A 384 -18.19 -26.45 -26.00
C VAL A 384 -18.50 -27.26 -27.27
N PRO A 385 -18.02 -26.84 -28.47
CA PRO A 385 -18.24 -27.59 -29.70
C PRO A 385 -17.67 -29.00 -29.61
N GLU A 386 -18.40 -29.99 -30.17
CA GLU A 386 -17.85 -31.33 -30.29
C GLU A 386 -16.63 -31.34 -31.21
N ARG A 387 -15.49 -31.66 -30.64
CA ARG A 387 -14.20 -31.75 -31.33
C ARG A 387 -13.43 -32.98 -30.82
N PRO A 388 -12.45 -33.51 -31.60
CA PRO A 388 -11.55 -34.52 -31.06
C PRO A 388 -10.81 -34.03 -29.80
N PRO A 389 -10.48 -34.92 -28.87
CA PRO A 389 -9.70 -34.58 -27.68
C PRO A 389 -8.42 -33.81 -28.00
N GLY A 390 -8.09 -32.80 -27.21
CA GLY A 390 -6.90 -31.99 -27.41
C GLY A 390 -6.96 -31.01 -28.60
N THR A 391 -8.14 -30.77 -29.20
CA THR A 391 -8.32 -29.81 -30.31
C THR A 391 -9.15 -28.58 -29.93
N THR A 392 -9.49 -28.41 -28.65
CA THR A 392 -10.14 -27.21 -28.13
C THR A 392 -9.13 -26.44 -27.27
N ARG A 393 -8.62 -25.33 -27.81
CA ARG A 393 -7.69 -24.46 -27.11
C ARG A 393 -8.45 -23.40 -26.37
N ILE A 394 -8.26 -23.33 -25.05
CA ILE A 394 -8.82 -22.33 -24.16
C ILE A 394 -7.74 -21.34 -23.80
N HIS A 395 -8.07 -20.05 -23.95
CA HIS A 395 -7.33 -18.95 -23.35
C HIS A 395 -7.97 -18.62 -22.02
N LEU A 396 -7.26 -18.84 -20.92
CA LEU A 396 -7.68 -18.54 -19.57
C LEU A 396 -7.01 -17.26 -19.10
N THR A 397 -7.81 -16.31 -18.63
CA THR A 397 -7.33 -15.13 -17.91
C THR A 397 -7.89 -15.17 -16.49
N VAL A 398 -7.04 -14.90 -15.52
CA VAL A 398 -7.37 -14.87 -14.09
C VAL A 398 -7.06 -13.49 -13.53
N SER A 399 -7.95 -12.93 -12.74
CA SER A 399 -7.78 -11.65 -12.06
C SER A 399 -8.54 -11.63 -10.73
N CYS A 400 -8.18 -10.70 -9.85
CA CYS A 400 -8.89 -10.47 -8.59
C CYS A 400 -9.56 -9.08 -8.67
N PRO A 401 -10.90 -9.01 -8.78
CA PRO A 401 -11.62 -7.73 -8.75
C PRO A 401 -11.63 -7.07 -7.36
N ASP A 402 -11.46 -7.88 -6.31
CA ASP A 402 -11.31 -7.47 -4.92
C ASP A 402 -10.42 -8.48 -4.16
N GLU A 403 -10.19 -8.25 -2.89
CA GLU A 403 -9.28 -9.02 -2.04
C GLU A 403 -9.73 -10.47 -1.78
N GLU A 404 -11.01 -10.77 -1.97
CA GLU A 404 -11.60 -12.09 -1.67
C GLU A 404 -12.06 -12.84 -2.92
N THR A 405 -12.21 -12.18 -4.06
CA THR A 405 -12.82 -12.74 -5.25
C THR A 405 -11.81 -13.02 -6.34
N VAL A 406 -11.86 -14.22 -6.91
CA VAL A 406 -11.13 -14.57 -8.15
C VAL A 406 -12.12 -14.60 -9.30
N LYS A 407 -11.82 -13.90 -10.39
CA LYS A 407 -12.55 -13.92 -11.65
C LYS A 407 -11.74 -14.69 -12.70
N LEU A 408 -12.39 -15.69 -13.30
CA LEU A 408 -11.91 -16.46 -14.43
C LEU A 408 -12.62 -15.99 -15.69
N ARG A 409 -11.87 -15.79 -16.76
CA ARG A 409 -12.42 -15.58 -18.11
C ARG A 409 -11.76 -16.57 -19.05
N MET A 410 -12.56 -17.44 -19.64
CA MET A 410 -12.14 -18.48 -20.57
C MET A 410 -12.68 -18.15 -21.96
N GLU A 411 -11.88 -18.33 -23.00
CA GLU A 411 -12.25 -18.05 -24.38
C GLU A 411 -11.78 -19.18 -25.29
N ASP A 412 -12.71 -19.72 -26.12
CA ASP A 412 -12.33 -20.70 -27.13
C ASP A 412 -11.55 -20.04 -28.27
N LYS A 413 -10.29 -20.37 -28.40
CA LYS A 413 -9.39 -19.92 -29.48
C LYS A 413 -9.31 -20.85 -30.67
N GLY A 414 -10.02 -21.99 -30.62
CA GLY A 414 -9.94 -23.00 -31.65
C GLY A 414 -8.55 -23.64 -31.78
N PHE A 415 -8.39 -24.49 -32.79
CA PHE A 415 -7.12 -25.19 -33.07
C PHE A 415 -6.86 -25.28 -34.58
N GLY A 416 -6.28 -24.20 -35.09
CA GLY A 416 -5.98 -24.06 -36.51
C GLY A 416 -7.22 -23.94 -37.43
N ASP A 417 -7.04 -24.12 -38.72
CA ASP A 417 -8.10 -23.93 -39.72
C ASP A 417 -9.18 -25.02 -39.68
N PHE A 418 -8.85 -26.21 -39.17
CA PHE A 418 -9.79 -27.33 -39.06
C PHE A 418 -10.78 -27.21 -37.92
N TYR A 419 -10.39 -26.52 -36.86
CA TYR A 419 -11.21 -26.30 -35.66
C TYR A 419 -11.17 -24.81 -35.29
N PRO A 420 -11.84 -23.94 -36.07
CA PRO A 420 -11.83 -22.51 -35.83
C PRO A 420 -12.47 -22.17 -34.45
N SER A 421 -12.11 -21.03 -33.91
CA SER A 421 -12.74 -20.51 -32.68
C SER A 421 -14.27 -20.46 -32.84
N SER A 422 -14.98 -20.87 -31.82
CA SER A 422 -16.44 -20.73 -31.75
C SER A 422 -16.88 -19.34 -31.31
N GLY A 423 -15.96 -18.50 -30.83
CA GLY A 423 -16.24 -17.21 -30.22
C GLY A 423 -16.89 -17.29 -28.83
N LEU A 424 -17.03 -18.49 -28.26
CA LEU A 424 -17.58 -18.66 -26.92
C LEU A 424 -16.63 -18.12 -25.86
N VAL A 425 -17.23 -17.41 -24.90
CA VAL A 425 -16.56 -16.87 -23.73
C VAL A 425 -17.36 -17.29 -22.50
N TRP A 426 -16.66 -17.82 -21.51
CA TRP A 426 -17.21 -18.14 -20.19
C TRP A 426 -16.58 -17.25 -19.14
N GLU A 427 -17.37 -16.83 -18.18
CA GLU A 427 -16.89 -16.10 -17.01
C GLU A 427 -17.39 -16.78 -15.74
N GLU A 428 -16.49 -17.03 -14.82
CA GLU A 428 -16.79 -17.59 -13.51
C GLU A 428 -16.11 -16.77 -12.42
N THR A 429 -16.73 -16.74 -11.25
CA THR A 429 -16.18 -16.11 -10.05
C THR A 429 -16.33 -17.03 -8.87
N PHE A 430 -15.32 -17.06 -8.00
CA PHE A 430 -15.40 -17.75 -6.72
C PHE A 430 -14.71 -16.97 -5.62
N SER A 431 -15.19 -17.15 -4.38
CA SER A 431 -14.59 -16.54 -3.21
C SER A 431 -13.40 -17.37 -2.72
N LEU A 432 -12.24 -16.73 -2.52
CA LEU A 432 -11.08 -17.36 -1.90
C LEU A 432 -11.38 -17.83 -0.48
N THR A 433 -12.14 -17.04 0.28
CA THR A 433 -12.50 -17.36 1.65
C THR A 433 -13.43 -18.57 1.70
N ASP A 434 -14.44 -18.67 0.83
CA ASP A 434 -15.37 -19.80 0.78
C ASP A 434 -14.70 -21.06 0.23
N ALA A 435 -13.85 -20.91 -0.79
CA ALA A 435 -13.10 -22.02 -1.35
C ALA A 435 -12.09 -22.64 -0.35
N LEU A 436 -11.73 -21.94 0.73
CA LEU A 436 -10.82 -22.39 1.77
C LEU A 436 -11.52 -22.79 3.08
N LYS A 437 -12.84 -22.65 3.18
CA LYS A 437 -13.62 -23.18 4.32
C LYS A 437 -13.68 -24.70 4.28
N ASP A 438 -13.54 -25.32 5.45
CA ASP A 438 -13.64 -26.79 5.61
C ASP A 438 -15.03 -27.35 5.36
#